data_eb505b5c061c2b1925d302c69b5553c2
#
_entry.id   eb505b5c061c2b1925d302c69b5553c2
#
_cell.length_a   1.000
_cell.length_b   1.000
_cell.length_c   1.000
_cell.angle_alpha   90.00
_cell.angle_beta   90.00
_cell.angle_gamma   90.00
#
_symmetry.space_group_name_H-M   'P 1'
#
loop_
_entity.id
_entity.type
_entity.pdbx_description
1 polymer ?
#
loop_
_entity_poly.entity_id
_entity_poly.type
_entity_poly.pdbx_seq_one_letter_code
_entity_poly.pdbx_strand_id
1 'polypeptide(L)'
;VLYNRFDKSKISQLPRVTFPGKIVVVLNEVEAEKAVNYLLSKDIIGIDTETRPVFKKGQRRKVALLQACDRDVCFLFRLNIIGVPDCIKRFLEDTTVPKVGLSLSDDILMLHQRVDFKPGFFIDLQDYVKALGIEDMSLQKLYANVFHERITKREQLSNWENEILSDKQKIYASTD
;
A
#
# COMPACT_ATOMS: atom_id res chain seq x y z
N VAL A 1 10.04 18.95 14.82
CA VAL A 1 10.97 18.17 15.63
C VAL A 1 10.68 16.69 15.39
N LEU A 2 11.69 15.93 14.97
CA LEU A 2 11.58 14.46 14.85
C LEU A 2 11.98 13.83 16.20
N TYR A 3 11.21 12.84 16.62
CA TYR A 3 11.48 12.05 17.82
C TYR A 3 12.08 10.70 17.44
N ASN A 4 12.94 10.14 18.27
CA ASN A 4 13.42 8.77 18.06
C ASN A 4 12.25 7.77 18.15
N ARG A 5 11.34 8.02 19.12
CA ARG A 5 10.09 7.27 19.27
C ARG A 5 8.95 8.25 19.51
N PHE A 6 7.86 8.08 18.78
CA PHE A 6 6.65 8.85 19.00
C PHE A 6 5.79 8.21 20.09
N ASP A 7 5.29 9.03 21.01
CA ASP A 7 4.39 8.57 22.07
C ASP A 7 3.04 8.15 21.49
N LYS A 8 2.78 6.85 21.50
CA LYS A 8 1.54 6.26 20.95
C LYS A 8 0.27 6.86 21.59
N SER A 9 0.32 7.25 22.88
CA SER A 9 -0.83 7.81 23.59
C SER A 9 -1.29 9.15 23.01
N LYS A 10 -0.39 9.87 22.36
CA LYS A 10 -0.66 11.17 21.74
C LYS A 10 -1.26 11.08 20.34
N ILE A 11 -1.18 9.92 19.69
CA ILE A 11 -1.65 9.75 18.31
C ILE A 11 -3.15 10.07 18.17
N SER A 12 -3.97 9.65 19.14
CA SER A 12 -5.42 9.86 19.10
C SER A 12 -5.83 11.33 19.12
N GLN A 13 -4.96 12.21 19.61
CA GLN A 13 -5.19 13.66 19.70
C GLN A 13 -4.81 14.42 18.43
N LEU A 14 -4.07 13.76 17.52
CA LEU A 14 -3.62 14.37 16.28
C LEU A 14 -4.78 14.49 15.27
N PRO A 15 -4.77 15.51 14.39
CA PRO A 15 -5.74 15.62 13.32
C PRO A 15 -5.63 14.41 12.41
N ARG A 16 -6.80 13.91 11.98
CA ARG A 16 -6.88 12.76 11.05
C ARG A 16 -6.64 13.23 9.63
N VAL A 17 -5.82 12.47 8.91
CA VAL A 17 -5.61 12.63 7.47
C VAL A 17 -6.26 11.48 6.71
N THR A 18 -6.72 11.79 5.50
CA THR A 18 -7.14 10.81 4.48
C THR A 18 -6.55 11.24 3.14
N PHE A 19 -6.41 10.26 2.23
CA PHE A 19 -5.94 10.55 0.89
C PHE A 19 -6.84 11.59 0.20
N PRO A 20 -6.29 12.72 -0.26
CA PRO A 20 -7.11 13.82 -0.80
C PRO A 20 -7.42 13.67 -2.29
N GLY A 21 -6.79 12.71 -2.97
CA GLY A 21 -6.89 12.54 -4.41
C GLY A 21 -8.04 11.65 -4.85
N LYS A 22 -8.05 11.33 -6.13
CA LYS A 22 -9.02 10.44 -6.75
C LYS A 22 -8.67 8.98 -6.44
N ILE A 23 -9.68 8.18 -6.09
CA ILE A 23 -9.54 6.75 -5.86
C ILE A 23 -10.19 6.01 -7.03
N VAL A 24 -9.44 5.18 -7.72
CA VAL A 24 -9.88 4.38 -8.86
C VAL A 24 -9.76 2.89 -8.52
N VAL A 25 -10.89 2.19 -8.47
CA VAL A 25 -10.92 0.74 -8.30
C VAL A 25 -10.78 0.09 -9.67
N VAL A 26 -9.77 -0.77 -9.81
CA VAL A 26 -9.44 -1.46 -11.07
C VAL A 26 -9.99 -2.89 -11.03
N LEU A 27 -10.93 -3.20 -11.92
CA LEU A 27 -11.71 -4.43 -11.92
C LEU A 27 -11.51 -5.31 -13.16
N ASN A 28 -10.74 -4.84 -14.14
CA ASN A 28 -10.45 -5.60 -15.38
C ASN A 28 -9.07 -5.24 -15.93
N GLU A 29 -8.61 -6.05 -16.88
CA GLU A 29 -7.27 -5.94 -17.46
C GLU A 29 -7.09 -4.65 -18.27
N VAL A 30 -8.11 -4.20 -18.99
CA VAL A 30 -8.05 -2.97 -19.80
C VAL A 30 -7.84 -1.74 -18.90
N GLU A 31 -8.56 -1.65 -17.79
CA GLU A 31 -8.37 -0.60 -16.81
C GLU A 31 -6.99 -0.70 -16.12
N ALA A 32 -6.54 -1.93 -15.84
CA ALA A 32 -5.22 -2.16 -15.26
C ALA A 32 -4.09 -1.67 -16.19
N GLU A 33 -4.19 -1.93 -17.49
CA GLU A 33 -3.23 -1.44 -18.48
C GLU A 33 -3.15 0.09 -18.49
N LYS A 34 -4.29 0.76 -18.51
CA LYS A 34 -4.33 2.24 -18.44
C LYS A 34 -3.74 2.79 -17.14
N ALA A 35 -4.05 2.16 -16.02
CA ALA A 35 -3.52 2.55 -14.72
C ALA A 35 -2.01 2.38 -14.65
N VAL A 36 -1.47 1.25 -15.12
CA VAL A 36 -0.03 1.00 -15.16
C VAL A 36 0.69 2.01 -16.04
N ASN A 37 0.15 2.32 -17.22
CA ASN A 37 0.74 3.33 -18.11
C ASN A 37 0.77 4.71 -17.44
N TYR A 38 -0.28 5.09 -16.71
CA TYR A 38 -0.29 6.32 -15.93
C TYR A 38 0.80 6.32 -14.85
N LEU A 39 0.87 5.24 -14.05
CA LEU A 39 1.82 5.11 -12.93
C LEU A 39 3.27 5.15 -13.43
N LEU A 40 3.59 4.44 -14.51
CA LEU A 40 4.94 4.40 -15.07
C LEU A 40 5.37 5.71 -15.76
N SER A 41 4.47 6.68 -15.89
CA SER A 41 4.79 8.05 -16.35
C SER A 41 5.19 9.01 -15.22
N LYS A 42 5.12 8.55 -13.96
CA LYS A 42 5.40 9.37 -12.78
C LYS A 42 6.82 9.18 -12.27
N ASP A 43 7.29 10.12 -11.46
CA ASP A 43 8.65 10.10 -10.90
C ASP A 43 8.77 9.15 -9.69
N ILE A 44 7.69 8.97 -8.95
CA ILE A 44 7.63 8.16 -7.73
C ILE A 44 6.21 7.68 -7.47
N ILE A 45 6.09 6.46 -6.99
CA ILE A 45 4.82 5.80 -6.68
C ILE A 45 4.84 5.28 -5.24
N GLY A 46 3.78 5.56 -4.48
CA GLY A 46 3.51 4.88 -3.22
C GLY A 46 2.86 3.52 -3.49
N ILE A 47 3.28 2.48 -2.77
CA ILE A 47 2.77 1.12 -2.95
C ILE A 47 2.49 0.44 -1.62
N ASP A 48 1.40 -0.33 -1.57
CA ASP A 48 1.03 -1.19 -0.47
C ASP A 48 0.18 -2.38 -0.95
N THR A 49 -0.09 -3.32 -0.09
CA THR A 49 -0.98 -4.47 -0.37
C THR A 49 -1.90 -4.74 0.80
N GLU A 50 -3.06 -5.34 0.50
CA GLU A 50 -4.00 -5.82 1.50
C GLU A 50 -4.37 -7.27 1.23
N THR A 51 -4.44 -8.04 2.32
CA THR A 51 -4.82 -9.45 2.30
C THR A 51 -5.95 -9.69 3.28
N ARG A 52 -6.96 -10.45 2.87
CA ARG A 52 -8.03 -10.86 3.79
C ARG A 52 -7.43 -11.57 4.99
N PRO A 53 -7.73 -11.17 6.23
CA PRO A 53 -7.19 -11.80 7.42
C PRO A 53 -7.68 -13.23 7.58
N VAL A 54 -6.82 -14.06 8.15
CA VAL A 54 -7.09 -15.46 8.44
C VAL A 54 -7.08 -15.66 9.94
N PHE A 55 -8.17 -16.20 10.49
CA PHE A 55 -8.34 -16.45 11.91
C PHE A 55 -8.22 -17.94 12.27
N LYS A 56 -8.15 -18.82 11.27
CA LYS A 56 -7.98 -20.27 11.46
C LYS A 56 -6.55 -20.72 11.13
N LYS A 57 -5.95 -21.48 12.02
CA LYS A 57 -4.61 -22.05 11.83
C LYS A 57 -4.57 -22.89 10.53
N GLY A 58 -3.51 -22.72 9.75
CA GLY A 58 -3.29 -23.48 8.51
C GLY A 58 -3.97 -22.92 7.25
N GLN A 59 -4.86 -21.93 7.37
CA GLN A 59 -5.39 -21.23 6.20
C GLN A 59 -4.39 -20.18 5.71
N ARG A 60 -4.31 -20.03 4.38
CA ARG A 60 -3.52 -18.98 3.73
C ARG A 60 -4.40 -18.28 2.71
N ARG A 61 -4.20 -16.98 2.57
CA ARG A 61 -4.86 -16.14 1.57
C ARG A 61 -3.80 -15.45 0.73
N LYS A 62 -4.08 -15.28 -0.54
CA LYS A 62 -3.25 -14.48 -1.45
C LYS A 62 -3.60 -13.00 -1.30
N VAL A 63 -2.68 -12.12 -1.66
CA VAL A 63 -2.93 -10.68 -1.72
C VAL A 63 -4.20 -10.40 -2.52
N ALA A 64 -5.15 -9.67 -1.92
CA ALA A 64 -6.43 -9.34 -2.54
C ALA A 64 -6.41 -7.98 -3.24
N LEU A 65 -5.62 -7.04 -2.73
CA LEU A 65 -5.54 -5.66 -3.21
C LEU A 65 -4.09 -5.22 -3.33
N LEU A 66 -3.77 -4.58 -4.45
CA LEU A 66 -2.52 -3.84 -4.65
C LEU A 66 -2.89 -2.36 -4.76
N GLN A 67 -2.36 -1.54 -3.86
CA GLN A 67 -2.49 -0.09 -3.93
C GLN A 67 -1.26 0.51 -4.61
N ALA A 68 -1.47 1.41 -5.55
CA ALA A 68 -0.40 2.16 -6.19
C ALA A 68 -0.88 3.59 -6.47
N CYS A 69 -0.18 4.56 -5.91
CA CYS A 69 -0.63 5.94 -5.88
C CYS A 69 0.49 6.93 -6.25
N ASP A 70 0.11 8.01 -6.94
CA ASP A 70 0.81 9.27 -6.84
C ASP A 70 0.05 10.19 -5.86
N ARG A 71 0.32 11.49 -5.87
CA ARG A 71 -0.37 12.46 -4.98
C ARG A 71 -1.80 12.75 -5.40
N ASP A 72 -2.15 12.52 -6.66
CA ASP A 72 -3.42 12.92 -7.27
C ASP A 72 -4.39 11.76 -7.42
N VAL A 73 -3.89 10.55 -7.64
CA VAL A 73 -4.71 9.36 -7.92
C VAL A 73 -4.14 8.16 -7.20
N CYS A 74 -5.02 7.38 -6.56
CA CYS A 74 -4.70 6.05 -6.06
C CYS A 74 -5.48 4.98 -6.82
N PHE A 75 -4.76 4.02 -7.39
CA PHE A 75 -5.34 2.84 -8.04
C PHE A 75 -5.40 1.67 -7.06
N LEU A 76 -6.58 1.09 -6.94
CA LEU A 76 -6.84 -0.09 -6.13
C LEU A 76 -7.06 -1.29 -7.07
N PHE A 77 -5.99 -2.03 -7.36
CA PHE A 77 -6.04 -3.22 -8.20
C PHE A 77 -6.62 -4.39 -7.41
N ARG A 78 -7.81 -4.84 -7.77
CA ARG A 78 -8.50 -5.95 -7.12
C ARG A 78 -7.94 -7.30 -7.60
N LEU A 79 -6.78 -7.71 -7.05
CA LEU A 79 -6.09 -8.93 -7.48
C LEU A 79 -6.89 -10.22 -7.23
N ASN A 80 -7.81 -10.22 -6.27
CA ASN A 80 -8.74 -11.33 -6.06
C ASN A 80 -9.74 -11.50 -7.20
N ILE A 81 -9.94 -10.48 -8.04
CA ILE A 81 -10.84 -10.49 -9.19
C ILE A 81 -10.05 -10.69 -10.49
N ILE A 82 -9.01 -9.87 -10.71
CA ILE A 82 -8.29 -9.83 -12.00
C ILE A 82 -7.00 -10.66 -12.01
N GLY A 83 -6.58 -11.20 -10.85
CA GLY A 83 -5.26 -11.80 -10.75
C GLY A 83 -4.13 -10.79 -10.96
N VAL A 84 -3.02 -11.26 -11.51
CA VAL A 84 -1.89 -10.41 -11.90
C VAL A 84 -1.67 -10.54 -13.42
N PRO A 85 -2.37 -9.75 -14.24
CA PRO A 85 -2.14 -9.72 -15.66
C PRO A 85 -0.75 -9.19 -16.03
N ASP A 86 -0.32 -9.39 -17.27
CA ASP A 86 1.03 -9.01 -17.71
C ASP A 86 1.36 -7.54 -17.49
N CYS A 87 0.40 -6.63 -17.59
CA CYS A 87 0.62 -5.21 -17.31
C CYS A 87 1.00 -4.94 -15.86
N ILE A 88 0.39 -5.64 -14.91
CA ILE A 88 0.75 -5.52 -13.48
C ILE A 88 2.10 -6.18 -13.19
N LYS A 89 2.39 -7.33 -13.81
CA LYS A 89 3.72 -7.93 -13.73
C LYS A 89 4.79 -6.97 -14.26
N ARG A 90 4.56 -6.34 -15.40
CA ARG A 90 5.42 -5.30 -15.97
C ARG A 90 5.64 -4.13 -15.00
N PHE A 91 4.59 -3.68 -14.33
CA PHE A 91 4.68 -2.65 -13.31
C PHE A 91 5.56 -3.05 -12.13
N LEU A 92 5.40 -4.28 -11.63
CA LEU A 92 6.19 -4.81 -10.52
C LEU A 92 7.66 -5.04 -10.89
N GLU A 93 7.95 -5.34 -12.15
CA GLU A 93 9.31 -5.56 -12.69
C GLU A 93 9.99 -4.27 -13.19
N ASP A 94 9.26 -3.16 -13.29
CA ASP A 94 9.80 -1.90 -13.79
C ASP A 94 10.95 -1.39 -12.92
N THR A 95 12.06 -1.02 -13.56
CA THR A 95 13.27 -0.54 -12.91
C THR A 95 13.47 0.97 -13.01
N THR A 96 12.56 1.69 -13.66
CA THR A 96 12.70 3.13 -13.96
C THR A 96 11.98 4.02 -12.95
N VAL A 97 10.82 3.60 -12.45
CA VAL A 97 10.01 4.38 -11.49
C VAL A 97 10.10 3.74 -10.10
N PRO A 98 10.62 4.45 -9.10
CA PRO A 98 10.70 3.94 -7.73
C PRO A 98 9.29 3.74 -7.14
N LYS A 99 9.09 2.56 -6.58
CA LYS A 99 7.89 2.16 -5.84
C LYS A 99 8.24 2.14 -4.36
N VAL A 100 7.68 3.08 -3.62
CA VAL A 100 8.02 3.35 -2.22
C VAL A 100 6.94 2.81 -1.30
N GLY A 101 7.33 2.09 -0.29
CA GLY A 101 6.41 1.56 0.72
C GLY A 101 7.12 1.29 2.03
N LEU A 102 6.40 0.69 2.95
CA LEU A 102 6.91 0.37 4.27
C LEU A 102 6.89 -1.15 4.50
N SER A 103 8.03 -1.72 4.91
CA SER A 103 8.17 -3.16 5.16
C SER A 103 7.82 -4.02 3.94
N LEU A 104 8.32 -3.65 2.78
CA LEU A 104 7.93 -4.22 1.48
C LEU A 104 8.36 -5.67 1.24
N SER A 105 9.31 -6.20 2.01
CA SER A 105 9.78 -7.58 1.82
C SER A 105 8.65 -8.61 1.94
N ASP A 106 7.74 -8.43 2.89
CA ASP A 106 6.60 -9.32 3.07
C ASP A 106 5.56 -9.16 1.94
N ASP A 107 5.30 -7.94 1.51
CA ASP A 107 4.40 -7.65 0.38
C ASP A 107 4.90 -8.30 -0.90
N ILE A 108 6.18 -8.16 -1.21
CA ILE A 108 6.82 -8.77 -2.38
C ILE A 108 6.74 -10.30 -2.30
N LEU A 109 7.05 -10.87 -1.14
CA LEU A 109 6.97 -12.32 -0.91
C LEU A 109 5.54 -12.83 -1.14
N MET A 110 4.54 -12.13 -0.64
CA MET A 110 3.14 -12.50 -0.80
C MET A 110 2.65 -12.34 -2.25
N LEU A 111 3.13 -11.34 -2.97
CA LEU A 111 2.83 -11.16 -4.40
C LEU A 111 3.38 -12.30 -5.25
N HIS A 112 4.53 -12.88 -4.89
CA HIS A 112 5.07 -14.07 -5.56
C HIS A 112 4.17 -15.30 -5.48
N GLN A 113 3.24 -15.35 -4.54
CA GLN A 113 2.24 -16.44 -4.49
C GLN A 113 1.19 -16.34 -5.60
N ARG A 114 1.07 -15.17 -6.27
CA ARG A 114 0.17 -14.96 -7.40
C ARG A 114 0.86 -15.09 -8.74
N VAL A 115 2.06 -14.60 -8.85
CA VAL A 115 2.82 -14.54 -10.10
C VAL A 115 4.31 -14.56 -9.80
N ASP A 116 5.07 -15.25 -10.62
CA ASP A 116 6.52 -15.16 -10.58
C ASP A 116 6.97 -13.89 -11.33
N PHE A 117 7.77 -13.06 -10.65
CA PHE A 117 8.29 -11.83 -11.21
C PHE A 117 9.65 -11.47 -10.59
N LYS A 118 10.46 -10.76 -11.34
CA LYS A 118 11.70 -10.17 -10.85
C LYS A 118 11.42 -8.78 -10.31
N PRO A 119 11.51 -8.56 -8.98
CA PRO A 119 11.23 -7.25 -8.41
C PRO A 119 12.08 -6.15 -9.06
N GLY A 120 11.43 -5.07 -9.47
CA GLY A 120 12.06 -3.92 -10.08
C GLY A 120 12.60 -2.92 -9.05
N PHE A 121 12.28 -1.65 -9.22
CA PHE A 121 12.77 -0.58 -8.35
C PHE A 121 11.84 -0.35 -7.15
N PHE A 122 12.11 -1.04 -6.03
CA PHE A 122 11.41 -0.86 -4.76
C PHE A 122 12.28 -0.15 -3.74
N ILE A 123 11.69 0.77 -2.99
CA ILE A 123 12.34 1.50 -1.89
C ILE A 123 11.52 1.27 -0.62
N ASP A 124 12.16 0.69 0.40
CA ASP A 124 11.55 0.51 1.72
C ASP A 124 11.89 1.69 2.63
N LEU A 125 10.86 2.41 3.07
CA LEU A 125 11.03 3.56 3.95
C LEU A 125 11.66 3.21 5.31
N GLN A 126 11.54 1.97 5.77
CA GLN A 126 12.17 1.54 7.02
C GLN A 126 13.69 1.68 6.98
N ASP A 127 14.31 1.47 5.83
CA ASP A 127 15.76 1.62 5.68
C ASP A 127 16.21 3.07 5.84
N TYR A 128 15.40 4.01 5.34
CA TYR A 128 15.69 5.44 5.44
C TYR A 128 15.45 6.01 6.84
N VAL A 129 14.34 5.62 7.49
CA VAL A 129 14.01 6.17 8.82
C VAL A 129 15.01 5.73 9.89
N LYS A 130 15.58 4.53 9.76
CA LYS A 130 16.67 4.07 10.63
C LYS A 130 17.90 4.98 10.55
N ALA A 131 18.26 5.40 9.34
CA ALA A 131 19.38 6.32 9.12
C ALA A 131 19.17 7.70 9.75
N LEU A 132 17.89 8.10 9.96
CA LEU A 132 17.51 9.34 10.64
C LEU A 132 17.42 9.20 12.18
N GLY A 133 17.76 8.03 12.73
CA GLY A 133 17.68 7.75 14.16
C GLY A 133 16.25 7.52 14.67
N ILE A 134 15.28 7.25 13.79
CA ILE A 134 13.91 6.94 14.16
C ILE A 134 13.78 5.43 14.37
N GLU A 135 13.29 5.05 15.55
CA GLU A 135 13.10 3.65 15.94
C GLU A 135 11.68 3.15 15.68
N ASP A 136 10.74 4.04 15.41
CA ASP A 136 9.38 3.65 15.03
C ASP A 136 9.38 2.93 13.69
N MET A 137 8.62 1.82 13.62
CA MET A 137 8.59 0.95 12.45
C MET A 137 7.20 0.84 11.81
N SER A 138 6.14 1.24 12.51
CA SER A 138 4.78 1.25 11.95
C SER A 138 4.49 2.55 11.20
N LEU A 139 3.74 2.44 10.11
CA LEU A 139 3.34 3.60 9.31
C LEU A 139 2.59 4.65 10.15
N GLN A 140 1.69 4.22 11.04
CA GLN A 140 0.93 5.12 11.92
C GLN A 140 1.83 5.98 12.81
N LYS A 141 2.85 5.37 13.42
CA LYS A 141 3.79 6.10 14.27
C LYS A 141 4.74 6.98 13.47
N LEU A 142 5.25 6.47 12.34
CA LEU A 142 6.11 7.24 11.46
C LEU A 142 5.40 8.47 10.91
N TYR A 143 4.16 8.29 10.46
CA TYR A 143 3.36 9.41 9.96
C TYR A 143 3.08 10.44 11.05
N ALA A 144 2.71 10.01 12.24
CA ALA A 144 2.50 10.89 13.39
C ALA A 144 3.78 11.65 13.77
N ASN A 145 4.92 10.97 13.74
CA ASN A 145 6.22 11.57 14.07
C ASN A 145 6.63 12.65 13.06
N VAL A 146 6.47 12.37 11.77
CA VAL A 146 6.94 13.25 10.69
C VAL A 146 5.97 14.40 10.42
N PHE A 147 4.68 14.11 10.35
CA PHE A 147 3.66 15.06 9.89
C PHE A 147 2.77 15.62 11.00
N HIS A 148 2.84 15.06 12.21
CA HIS A 148 1.96 15.44 13.34
C HIS A 148 0.47 15.28 13.00
N GLU A 149 0.16 14.28 12.21
CA GLU A 149 -1.17 13.86 11.81
C GLU A 149 -1.32 12.36 12.04
N ARG A 150 -2.55 11.86 12.05
CA ARG A 150 -2.80 10.43 12.24
C ARG A 150 -3.55 9.81 11.09
N ILE A 151 -3.15 8.58 10.78
CA ILE A 151 -3.89 7.65 9.93
C ILE A 151 -4.63 6.63 10.80
N THR A 152 -5.72 6.05 10.28
CA THR A 152 -6.52 5.05 10.99
C THR A 152 -6.08 3.64 10.60
N LYS A 153 -6.25 2.67 11.52
CA LYS A 153 -6.08 1.23 11.25
C LYS A 153 -7.40 0.44 11.24
N ARG A 154 -8.55 1.13 11.22
CA ARG A 154 -9.86 0.50 11.46
C ARG A 154 -10.19 -0.60 10.45
N GLU A 155 -9.85 -0.42 9.18
CA GLU A 155 -10.18 -1.37 8.12
C GLU A 155 -9.08 -2.41 7.85
N GLN A 156 -7.97 -2.38 8.58
CA GLN A 156 -6.82 -3.27 8.37
C GLN A 156 -7.22 -4.76 8.36
N LEU A 157 -8.08 -5.17 9.27
CA LEU A 157 -8.54 -6.56 9.43
C LEU A 157 -9.91 -6.82 8.80
N SER A 158 -10.37 -5.95 7.91
CA SER A 158 -11.63 -6.14 7.17
C SER A 158 -11.47 -7.17 6.05
N ASN A 159 -12.59 -7.56 5.44
CA ASN A 159 -12.58 -8.52 4.34
C ASN A 159 -12.24 -7.84 3.00
N TRP A 160 -10.97 -7.91 2.61
CA TRP A 160 -10.48 -7.36 1.35
C TRP A 160 -10.91 -8.14 0.11
N GLU A 161 -11.59 -9.29 0.28
CA GLU A 161 -12.18 -10.10 -0.79
C GLU A 161 -13.69 -9.87 -0.93
N ASN A 162 -14.29 -8.86 -0.28
CA ASN A 162 -15.68 -8.49 -0.49
C ASN A 162 -15.98 -8.28 -1.97
N GLU A 163 -17.20 -8.59 -2.40
CA GLU A 163 -17.63 -8.37 -3.79
C GLU A 163 -17.44 -6.91 -4.20
N ILE A 164 -17.84 -5.99 -3.31
CA ILE A 164 -17.66 -4.55 -3.48
C ILE A 164 -16.91 -4.00 -2.26
N LEU A 165 -15.84 -3.25 -2.48
CA LEU A 165 -15.17 -2.54 -1.40
C LEU A 165 -16.04 -1.40 -0.88
N SER A 166 -16.15 -1.28 0.44
CA SER A 166 -16.84 -0.14 1.07
C SER A 166 -16.04 1.15 0.87
N ASP A 167 -16.71 2.29 1.01
CA ASP A 167 -16.05 3.60 0.97
C ASP A 167 -14.99 3.73 2.05
N LYS A 168 -15.23 3.17 3.24
CA LYS A 168 -14.24 3.12 4.33
C LYS A 168 -12.99 2.33 3.95
N GLN A 169 -13.15 1.18 3.28
CA GLN A 169 -12.04 0.37 2.78
C GLN A 169 -11.25 1.13 1.71
N LYS A 170 -11.91 1.77 0.76
CA LYS A 170 -11.25 2.57 -0.29
C LYS A 170 -10.44 3.72 0.30
N ILE A 171 -11.01 4.46 1.24
CA ILE A 171 -10.32 5.57 1.92
C ILE A 171 -9.13 5.05 2.72
N TYR A 172 -9.31 3.98 3.48
CA TYR A 172 -8.23 3.35 4.24
C TYR A 172 -7.07 2.92 3.32
N ALA A 173 -7.36 2.13 2.29
CA ALA A 173 -6.35 1.58 1.39
C ALA A 173 -5.60 2.65 0.59
N SER A 174 -6.28 3.72 0.21
CA SER A 174 -5.64 4.84 -0.52
C SER A 174 -4.79 5.73 0.39
N THR A 175 -5.12 5.80 1.67
CA THR A 175 -4.37 6.61 2.65
C THR A 175 -3.10 5.89 3.10
N ASP A 176 -3.20 4.58 3.26
CA ASP A 176 -2.12 3.73 3.76
C ASP A 176 -0.98 3.57 2.75
#